data_91e9a26b08a1a3459bfa84861facbdda
#
_entry.id   91e9a26b08a1a3459bfa84861facbdda
#
_cell.length_a   1.000
_cell.length_b   1.000
_cell.length_c   1.000
_cell.angle_alpha   90.00
_cell.angle_beta   90.00
_cell.angle_gamma   90.00
#
_symmetry.space_group_name_H-M   'P 1'
#
loop_
_entity.id
_entity.type
_entity.pdbx_description
1 polymer ?
#
loop_
_entity_poly.entity_id
_entity_poly.type
_entity_poly.pdbx_seq_one_letter_code
_entity_poly.pdbx_strand_id
1 'polypeptide(L)'
;MKLRNLLSAACVALFTSTPLFAGDVMVMDAYARVASKVAKSGAAFMMLHNHSDQDDRLISAASDVAKRVELHTHIEEDGVMKMTKLKDGMIISAGGMHALKRGGDHVMFMGLTRSLEHGDMFELTLTFEHAGDVTLTVAVDLERQ
;
A
#
# COMPACT_ATOMS: atom_id res chain seq x y z
N MET A 1 -40.16 -5.23 52.06
CA MET A 1 -39.83 -5.87 50.78
C MET A 1 -39.22 -4.80 49.89
N LYS A 2 -37.87 -4.74 49.76
CA LYS A 2 -37.13 -3.69 49.05
C LYS A 2 -36.66 -4.25 47.69
N LEU A 3 -37.26 -3.76 46.61
CA LEU A 3 -36.81 -4.04 45.25
C LEU A 3 -35.52 -3.28 44.99
N ARG A 4 -34.42 -4.00 44.74
CA ARG A 4 -33.16 -3.44 44.29
C ARG A 4 -33.14 -3.49 42.77
N ASN A 5 -33.27 -2.33 42.14
CA ASN A 5 -33.08 -2.17 40.68
C ASN A 5 -31.58 -2.30 40.38
N LEU A 6 -31.21 -3.36 39.67
CA LEU A 6 -29.88 -3.51 39.03
C LEU A 6 -29.91 -2.82 37.66
N LEU A 7 -29.30 -1.63 37.56
CA LEU A 7 -28.99 -1.02 36.28
C LEU A 7 -27.77 -1.74 35.68
N SER A 8 -28.01 -2.53 34.67
CA SER A 8 -26.95 -3.05 33.82
C SER A 8 -26.51 -1.96 32.85
N ALA A 9 -25.31 -1.41 33.09
CA ALA A 9 -24.65 -0.53 32.14
C ALA A 9 -24.03 -1.37 31.04
N ALA A 10 -24.61 -1.33 29.83
CA ALA A 10 -24.03 -1.92 28.63
C ALA A 10 -22.92 -0.98 28.13
N CYS A 11 -21.66 -1.38 28.30
CA CYS A 11 -20.52 -0.72 27.66
C CYS A 11 -20.52 -1.07 26.17
N VAL A 12 -20.95 -0.14 25.33
CA VAL A 12 -20.76 -0.20 23.90
C VAL A 12 -19.30 0.16 23.61
N ALA A 13 -18.48 -0.84 23.31
CA ALA A 13 -17.11 -0.61 22.83
C ALA A 13 -17.18 -0.08 21.40
N LEU A 14 -16.97 1.22 21.21
CA LEU A 14 -16.74 1.80 19.91
C LEU A 14 -15.34 1.35 19.43
N PHE A 15 -15.30 0.46 18.46
CA PHE A 15 -14.09 0.19 17.69
C PHE A 15 -13.83 1.38 16.77
N THR A 16 -13.06 2.34 17.24
CA THR A 16 -12.50 3.37 16.37
C THR A 16 -11.32 2.75 15.62
N SER A 17 -11.49 2.52 14.33
CA SER A 17 -10.38 2.19 13.43
C SER A 17 -9.46 3.41 13.36
N THR A 18 -8.37 3.38 14.13
CA THR A 18 -7.32 4.39 14.05
C THR A 18 -6.57 4.19 12.73
N PRO A 19 -6.35 5.25 11.93
CA PRO A 19 -5.44 5.16 10.80
C PRO A 19 -4.06 4.76 11.33
N LEU A 20 -3.43 3.78 10.68
CA LEU A 20 -2.11 3.28 11.05
C LEU A 20 -1.08 4.34 10.61
N PHE A 21 -0.60 5.12 11.55
CA PHE A 21 0.53 6.01 11.35
C PHE A 21 1.81 5.26 11.74
N ALA A 22 2.68 5.02 10.77
CA ALA A 22 4.08 4.72 11.04
C ALA A 22 4.89 5.95 10.64
N GLY A 23 5.32 6.73 11.62
CA GLY A 23 5.99 7.99 11.39
C GLY A 23 5.07 9.04 10.72
N ASP A 24 5.65 9.92 9.93
CA ASP A 24 4.96 11.04 9.30
C ASP A 24 4.42 10.75 7.89
N VAL A 25 4.52 9.50 7.40
CA VAL A 25 3.99 9.10 6.10
C VAL A 25 2.69 8.30 6.25
N MET A 26 1.64 8.79 5.58
CA MET A 26 0.34 8.11 5.48
C MET A 26 0.21 7.42 4.12
N VAL A 27 -0.23 6.16 4.13
CA VAL A 27 -0.60 5.42 2.93
C VAL A 27 -2.11 5.38 2.80
N MET A 28 -2.63 5.82 1.66
CA MET A 28 -4.05 5.91 1.39
C MET A 28 -4.41 5.18 0.11
N ASP A 29 -5.63 4.67 0.06
CA ASP A 29 -6.27 4.18 -1.15
C ASP A 29 -5.49 3.06 -1.86
N ALA A 30 -4.83 2.18 -1.07
CA ALA A 30 -4.02 1.11 -1.59
C ALA A 30 -4.86 -0.02 -2.17
N TYR A 31 -4.51 -0.46 -3.38
CA TYR A 31 -5.10 -1.62 -4.03
C TYR A 31 -4.08 -2.31 -4.93
N ALA A 32 -4.31 -3.58 -5.23
CA ALA A 32 -3.48 -4.37 -6.14
C ALA A 32 -4.27 -4.87 -7.34
N ARG A 33 -3.57 -5.09 -8.44
CA ARG A 33 -4.13 -5.68 -9.67
C ARG A 33 -3.21 -6.75 -10.23
N VAL A 34 -3.83 -7.73 -10.83
CA VAL A 34 -3.19 -8.74 -11.69
C VAL A 34 -3.95 -8.81 -13.01
N ALA A 35 -3.28 -9.21 -14.09
CA ALA A 35 -3.91 -9.30 -15.41
C ALA A 35 -4.93 -10.44 -15.50
N SER A 36 -4.69 -11.53 -14.76
CA SER A 36 -5.58 -12.70 -14.67
C SER A 36 -5.22 -13.52 -13.43
N LYS A 37 -6.09 -14.44 -13.03
CA LYS A 37 -5.83 -15.36 -11.90
C LYS A 37 -4.62 -16.29 -12.10
N VAL A 38 -4.16 -16.49 -13.33
CA VAL A 38 -2.95 -17.27 -13.64
C VAL A 38 -1.71 -16.41 -13.87
N ALA A 39 -1.84 -15.10 -13.71
CA ALA A 39 -0.72 -14.17 -13.85
C ALA A 39 0.41 -14.51 -12.86
N LYS A 40 1.65 -14.34 -13.31
CA LYS A 40 2.84 -14.53 -12.47
C LYS A 40 3.36 -13.22 -11.89
N SER A 41 2.73 -12.12 -12.24
CA SER A 41 3.08 -10.78 -11.76
C SER A 41 1.83 -9.96 -11.49
N GLY A 42 2.01 -8.93 -10.65
CA GLY A 42 0.98 -7.97 -10.31
C GLY A 42 1.59 -6.64 -9.90
N ALA A 43 0.76 -5.67 -9.64
CA ALA A 43 1.20 -4.35 -9.19
C ALA A 43 0.27 -3.81 -8.11
N ALA A 44 0.81 -2.99 -7.21
CA ALA A 44 0.04 -2.21 -6.25
C ALA A 44 0.20 -0.72 -6.51
N PHE A 45 -0.88 -0.03 -6.25
CA PHE A 45 -1.06 1.40 -6.43
C PHE A 45 -1.61 2.01 -5.16
N MET A 46 -1.23 3.25 -4.86
CA MET A 46 -1.63 3.95 -3.64
C MET A 46 -1.28 5.42 -3.70
N MET A 47 -1.75 6.17 -2.75
CA MET A 47 -1.33 7.54 -2.51
C MET A 47 -0.47 7.58 -1.24
N LEU A 48 0.71 8.17 -1.33
CA LEU A 48 1.58 8.44 -0.19
C LEU A 48 1.48 9.92 0.16
N HIS A 49 1.30 10.23 1.44
CA HIS A 49 1.29 11.60 1.94
C HIS A 49 2.31 11.75 3.06
N ASN A 50 3.30 12.59 2.84
CA ASN A 50 4.31 12.93 3.84
C ASN A 50 3.85 14.14 4.65
N HIS A 51 3.56 13.93 5.94
CA HIS A 51 3.12 14.98 6.86
C HIS A 51 4.27 15.69 7.57
N SER A 52 5.51 15.26 7.34
CA SER A 52 6.69 15.89 7.96
C SER A 52 7.12 17.16 7.23
N ASP A 53 8.02 17.89 7.85
CA ASP A 53 8.68 19.10 7.29
C ASP A 53 9.94 18.77 6.47
N GLN A 54 10.25 17.47 6.27
CA GLN A 54 11.39 16.99 5.51
C GLN A 54 10.90 16.06 4.38
N ASP A 55 11.64 16.05 3.27
CA ASP A 55 11.44 15.04 2.23
C ASP A 55 11.67 13.64 2.81
N ASP A 56 10.86 12.68 2.39
CA ASP A 56 11.10 11.27 2.66
C ASP A 56 11.23 10.49 1.34
N ARG A 57 11.66 9.26 1.44
CA ARG A 57 11.88 8.40 0.27
C ARG A 57 11.38 7.00 0.55
N LEU A 58 10.50 6.51 -0.31
CA LEU A 58 10.17 5.09 -0.36
C LEU A 58 11.33 4.34 -1.00
N ILE A 59 12.08 3.54 -0.23
CA ILE A 59 13.31 2.88 -0.67
C ILE A 59 13.10 1.43 -1.09
N SER A 60 12.11 0.74 -0.51
CA SER A 60 11.80 -0.65 -0.85
C SER A 60 10.37 -1.04 -0.46
N ALA A 61 9.94 -2.18 -0.98
CA ALA A 61 8.70 -2.83 -0.61
C ALA A 61 8.91 -4.34 -0.49
N ALA A 62 8.16 -5.00 0.39
CA ALA A 62 8.24 -6.44 0.63
C ALA A 62 6.84 -7.03 0.88
N SER A 63 6.62 -8.26 0.42
CA SER A 63 5.42 -9.04 0.66
C SER A 63 5.73 -10.52 0.42
N ASP A 64 5.07 -11.41 1.15
CA ASP A 64 5.17 -12.86 0.94
C ASP A 64 4.35 -13.37 -0.26
N VAL A 65 3.50 -12.50 -0.82
CA VAL A 65 2.67 -12.81 -1.98
C VAL A 65 3.47 -13.04 -3.27
N ALA A 66 4.73 -12.61 -3.30
CA ALA A 66 5.61 -12.73 -4.46
C ALA A 66 7.05 -13.07 -4.06
N LYS A 67 7.77 -13.75 -4.94
CA LYS A 67 9.19 -14.07 -4.74
C LYS A 67 10.07 -12.82 -4.76
N ARG A 68 9.62 -11.78 -5.46
CA ARG A 68 10.34 -10.51 -5.63
C ARG A 68 9.35 -9.36 -5.69
N VAL A 69 9.64 -8.31 -4.92
CA VAL A 69 8.86 -7.07 -4.89
C VAL A 69 9.81 -5.92 -5.15
N GLU A 70 9.48 -5.07 -6.11
CA GLU A 70 10.35 -3.97 -6.54
C GLU A 70 9.53 -2.69 -6.78
N LEU A 71 10.20 -1.55 -6.69
CA LEU A 71 9.66 -0.26 -7.11
C LEU A 71 9.95 -0.06 -8.58
N HIS A 72 8.93 0.20 -9.38
CA HIS A 72 9.03 0.39 -10.82
C HIS A 72 8.39 1.70 -11.25
N THR A 73 8.84 2.19 -12.41
CA THR A 73 8.23 3.31 -13.12
C THR A 73 8.10 3.01 -14.60
N HIS A 74 7.34 3.81 -15.32
CA HIS A 74 7.33 3.82 -16.78
C HIS A 74 8.15 5.00 -17.26
N ILE A 75 9.04 4.74 -18.21
CA ILE A 75 9.80 5.74 -18.95
C ILE A 75 9.46 5.65 -20.43
N GLU A 76 9.50 6.77 -21.12
CA GLU A 76 9.43 6.79 -22.58
C GLU A 76 10.85 6.84 -23.16
N GLU A 77 11.16 5.90 -24.03
CA GLU A 77 12.44 5.83 -24.73
C GLU A 77 12.17 5.56 -26.21
N ASP A 78 12.56 6.49 -27.08
CA ASP A 78 12.32 6.43 -28.54
C ASP A 78 10.84 6.24 -28.92
N GLY A 79 9.93 6.88 -28.19
CA GLY A 79 8.47 6.78 -28.41
C GLY A 79 7.85 5.48 -27.88
N VAL A 80 8.61 4.65 -27.16
CA VAL A 80 8.15 3.40 -26.57
C VAL A 80 8.14 3.51 -25.06
N MET A 81 6.98 3.21 -24.43
CA MET A 81 6.87 3.12 -22.98
C MET A 81 7.53 1.84 -22.48
N LYS A 82 8.52 1.99 -21.61
CA LYS A 82 9.23 0.88 -20.97
C LYS A 82 9.07 0.95 -19.46
N MET A 83 8.85 -0.21 -18.85
CA MET A 83 8.86 -0.34 -17.40
C MET A 83 10.30 -0.58 -16.93
N THR A 84 10.72 0.17 -15.92
CA THR A 84 12.08 0.06 -15.36
C THR A 84 12.05 0.11 -13.84
N LYS A 85 13.03 -0.56 -13.22
CA LYS A 85 13.21 -0.52 -11.76
C LYS A 85 13.75 0.83 -11.32
N LEU A 86 13.14 1.40 -10.28
CA LEU A 86 13.64 2.57 -9.57
C LEU A 86 14.68 2.14 -8.52
N LYS A 87 15.95 2.32 -8.83
CA LYS A 87 17.05 1.93 -7.95
C LYS A 87 17.18 2.86 -6.74
N ASP A 88 16.84 4.14 -6.94
CA ASP A 88 16.99 5.20 -5.93
C ASP A 88 15.70 5.47 -5.15
N GLY A 89 14.66 4.65 -5.37
CA GLY A 89 13.36 4.82 -4.72
C GLY A 89 12.54 5.98 -5.26
N MET A 90 11.51 6.37 -4.50
CA MET A 90 10.54 7.43 -4.85
C MET A 90 10.55 8.51 -3.78
N ILE A 91 10.80 9.77 -4.15
CA ILE A 91 10.82 10.91 -3.23
C ILE A 91 9.38 11.36 -2.98
N ILE A 92 9.04 11.57 -1.71
CA ILE A 92 7.81 12.21 -1.26
C ILE A 92 8.20 13.51 -0.57
N SER A 93 7.95 14.63 -1.24
CA SER A 93 8.35 15.95 -0.72
C SER A 93 7.70 16.26 0.62
N ALA A 94 8.36 17.07 1.44
CA ALA A 94 7.87 17.58 2.72
C ALA A 94 6.45 18.16 2.57
N GLY A 95 5.49 17.70 3.37
CA GLY A 95 4.09 18.10 3.29
C GLY A 95 3.38 17.71 2.00
N GLY A 96 4.03 16.94 1.11
CA GLY A 96 3.56 16.60 -0.22
C GLY A 96 2.93 15.22 -0.35
N MET A 97 2.38 14.98 -1.52
CA MET A 97 1.77 13.70 -1.90
C MET A 97 2.49 13.11 -3.11
N HIS A 98 2.59 11.78 -3.16
CA HIS A 98 3.13 11.05 -4.30
C HIS A 98 2.16 9.91 -4.68
N ALA A 99 1.72 9.92 -5.93
CA ALA A 99 0.79 8.92 -6.44
C ALA A 99 1.52 7.77 -7.12
N LEU A 100 1.34 6.55 -6.59
CA LEU A 100 1.65 5.33 -7.32
C LEU A 100 0.40 4.95 -8.12
N LYS A 101 0.49 5.03 -9.45
CA LYS A 101 -0.66 4.88 -10.35
C LYS A 101 -0.29 4.10 -11.62
N ARG A 102 -1.31 3.60 -12.29
CA ARG A 102 -1.14 2.91 -13.57
C ARG A 102 -0.48 3.84 -14.61
N GLY A 103 0.53 3.33 -15.30
CA GLY A 103 1.33 4.09 -16.26
C GLY A 103 2.39 5.01 -15.65
N GLY A 104 2.51 5.02 -14.33
CA GLY A 104 3.52 5.76 -13.58
C GLY A 104 4.27 4.86 -12.61
N ASP A 105 4.65 5.42 -11.47
CA ASP A 105 5.30 4.69 -10.38
C ASP A 105 4.36 3.66 -9.76
N HIS A 106 4.89 2.51 -9.38
CA HIS A 106 4.13 1.44 -8.74
C HIS A 106 5.03 0.44 -8.01
N VAL A 107 4.40 -0.34 -7.13
CA VAL A 107 5.02 -1.53 -6.53
C VAL A 107 4.76 -2.71 -7.45
N MET A 108 5.81 -3.38 -7.92
CA MET A 108 5.73 -4.53 -8.81
C MET A 108 5.97 -5.83 -8.06
N PHE A 109 5.06 -6.78 -8.21
CA PHE A 109 5.18 -8.15 -7.69
C PHE A 109 5.59 -9.08 -8.82
N MET A 110 6.66 -9.84 -8.62
CA MET A 110 7.17 -10.79 -9.60
C MET A 110 7.30 -12.18 -8.99
N GLY A 111 6.81 -13.18 -9.71
CA GLY A 111 6.77 -14.55 -9.23
C GLY A 111 5.77 -14.73 -8.10
N LEU A 112 4.49 -14.40 -8.36
CA LEU A 112 3.41 -14.60 -7.41
C LEU A 112 3.42 -16.03 -6.86
N THR A 113 3.33 -16.16 -5.55
CA THR A 113 3.37 -17.45 -4.82
C THR A 113 2.03 -18.17 -4.83
N ARG A 114 0.95 -17.45 -5.11
CA ARG A 114 -0.42 -17.95 -5.24
C ARG A 114 -1.20 -17.15 -6.27
N SER A 115 -2.32 -17.69 -6.73
CA SER A 115 -3.29 -16.93 -7.52
C SER A 115 -3.86 -15.77 -6.70
N LEU A 116 -4.13 -14.66 -7.35
CA LEU A 116 -4.81 -13.51 -6.76
C LEU A 116 -6.12 -13.27 -7.52
N GLU A 117 -7.22 -13.23 -6.78
CA GLU A 117 -8.56 -12.97 -7.30
C GLU A 117 -9.12 -11.67 -6.69
N HIS A 118 -10.14 -11.11 -7.34
CA HIS A 118 -10.83 -9.93 -6.82
C HIS A 118 -11.34 -10.18 -5.39
N GLY A 119 -11.02 -9.26 -4.47
CA GLY A 119 -11.38 -9.37 -3.06
C GLY A 119 -10.34 -10.07 -2.17
N ASP A 120 -9.33 -10.73 -2.75
CA ASP A 120 -8.20 -11.25 -1.97
C ASP A 120 -7.46 -10.13 -1.26
N MET A 121 -6.86 -10.46 -0.11
CA MET A 121 -6.05 -9.54 0.68
C MET A 121 -4.68 -10.14 0.96
N PHE A 122 -3.67 -9.27 1.06
CA PHE A 122 -2.33 -9.65 1.48
C PHE A 122 -1.62 -8.48 2.18
N GLU A 123 -0.57 -8.78 2.93
CA GLU A 123 0.24 -7.77 3.58
C GLU A 123 1.33 -7.24 2.65
N LEU A 124 1.54 -5.93 2.69
CA LEU A 124 2.60 -5.22 2.01
C LEU A 124 3.33 -4.34 3.01
N THR A 125 4.64 -4.49 3.11
CA THR A 125 5.50 -3.62 3.92
C THR A 125 6.23 -2.67 2.98
N LEU A 126 6.08 -1.37 3.25
CA LEU A 126 6.81 -0.29 2.59
C LEU A 126 7.90 0.21 3.54
N THR A 127 9.13 0.34 3.05
CA THR A 127 10.24 0.88 3.85
C THR A 127 10.59 2.26 3.36
N PHE A 128 10.47 3.25 4.25
CA PHE A 128 10.82 4.64 4.02
C PHE A 128 12.17 4.97 4.66
N GLU A 129 12.89 5.93 4.09
CA GLU A 129 14.22 6.34 4.57
C GLU A 129 14.16 6.93 5.98
N HIS A 130 13.17 7.76 6.27
CA HIS A 130 13.00 8.43 7.57
C HIS A 130 11.82 7.85 8.37
N ALA A 131 10.66 7.66 7.76
CA ALA A 131 9.49 7.13 8.46
C ALA A 131 9.62 5.64 8.86
N GLY A 132 10.56 4.89 8.26
CA GLY A 132 10.76 3.48 8.55
C GLY A 132 9.73 2.57 7.87
N ASP A 133 9.43 1.42 8.47
CA ASP A 133 8.55 0.41 7.92
C ASP A 133 7.07 0.72 8.19
N VAL A 134 6.27 0.67 7.13
CA VAL A 134 4.81 0.76 7.17
C VAL A 134 4.23 -0.52 6.58
N THR A 135 3.58 -1.34 7.40
CA THR A 135 2.88 -2.55 6.94
C THR A 135 1.39 -2.28 6.82
N LEU A 136 0.81 -2.62 5.68
CA LEU A 136 -0.61 -2.44 5.40
C LEU A 136 -1.20 -3.68 4.74
N THR A 137 -2.51 -3.87 4.90
CA THR A 137 -3.28 -4.85 4.15
C THR A 137 -3.74 -4.24 2.84
N VAL A 138 -3.44 -4.91 1.72
CA VAL A 138 -3.81 -4.48 0.37
C VAL A 138 -4.86 -5.42 -0.18
N ALA A 139 -5.97 -4.87 -0.67
CA ALA A 139 -7.00 -5.64 -1.37
C ALA A 139 -6.71 -5.72 -2.88
N VAL A 140 -6.98 -6.88 -3.46
CA VAL A 140 -6.96 -7.07 -4.91
C VAL A 140 -8.27 -6.54 -5.48
N ASP A 141 -8.19 -5.50 -6.31
CA ASP A 141 -9.33 -4.89 -6.97
C ASP A 141 -9.13 -4.93 -8.49
N LEU A 142 -9.78 -5.87 -9.15
CA LEU A 142 -9.69 -6.07 -10.60
C LEU A 142 -10.66 -5.19 -11.40
N GLU A 143 -11.61 -4.56 -10.72
CA GLU A 143 -12.64 -3.70 -11.35
C GLU A 143 -12.18 -2.25 -11.42
N ARG A 144 -11.27 -1.84 -10.56
CA ARG A 144 -10.75 -0.48 -10.49
C ARG A 144 -9.92 -0.13 -11.73
N GLN A 145 -10.22 1.02 -12.35
CA GLN A 145 -9.58 1.53 -13.59
C GLN A 145 -8.31 2.34 -13.26
#